data_0b18d7d79a991ada575e9162875733c0
#
_entry.id   0b18d7d79a991ada575e9162875733c0
#
_cell.length_a   1.000
_cell.length_b   1.000
_cell.length_c   1.000
_cell.angle_alpha   90.00
_cell.angle_beta   90.00
_cell.angle_gamma   90.00
#
_symmetry.space_group_name_H-M   'P 1'
#
loop_
_entity.id
_entity.type
_entity.pdbx_description
1 polymer ?
#
loop_
_entity_poly.entity_id
_entity_poly.type
_entity_poly.pdbx_seq_one_letter_code
_entity_poly.pdbx_strand_id
1 'polypeptide(L)' 'MICPLCNTEMRILYTDYVMNDGKLFTKQMFTCRNKTCPNHGKEVKAIYTPLTVTQDNDAQ' A
#
# COMPACT_ATOMS: atom_id res chain seq x y z
N MET A 1 -9.65 3.65 -2.31
CA MET A 1 -9.16 3.06 -3.58
C MET A 1 -10.12 2.00 -4.05
N ILE A 2 -10.49 2.03 -5.30
CA ILE A 2 -11.56 1.21 -5.85
C ILE A 2 -10.99 0.11 -6.72
N CYS A 3 -11.50 -1.11 -6.55
CA CYS A 3 -11.10 -2.24 -7.38
C CYS A 3 -11.53 -2.01 -8.82
N PRO A 4 -10.61 -2.15 -9.79
CA PRO A 4 -10.97 -1.86 -11.19
C PRO A 4 -11.91 -2.89 -11.81
N LEU A 5 -12.06 -4.06 -11.18
CA LEU A 5 -12.92 -5.10 -11.73
C LEU A 5 -14.36 -5.00 -11.28
N CYS A 6 -14.59 -4.67 -10.01
CA CYS A 6 -15.93 -4.71 -9.45
C CYS A 6 -16.36 -3.41 -8.80
N ASN A 7 -15.51 -2.38 -8.82
CA ASN A 7 -15.80 -1.06 -8.24
C ASN A 7 -16.08 -1.10 -6.74
N THR A 8 -15.63 -2.13 -6.08
CA THR A 8 -15.76 -2.22 -4.62
C THR A 8 -14.55 -1.58 -3.98
N GLU A 9 -14.75 -0.90 -2.86
CA GLU A 9 -13.66 -0.32 -2.11
C GLU A 9 -12.65 -1.39 -1.73
N MET A 10 -11.37 -1.14 -1.99
CA MET A 10 -10.32 -2.07 -1.63
C MET A 10 -9.85 -1.81 -0.21
N ARG A 11 -9.19 -2.80 0.37
CA ARG A 11 -8.64 -2.68 1.72
C ARG A 11 -7.16 -3.03 1.69
N ILE A 12 -6.47 -2.66 2.76
CA ILE A 12 -5.05 -2.99 2.89
C ILE A 12 -4.92 -4.46 3.24
N LEU A 13 -4.19 -5.19 2.42
CA LEU A 13 -3.89 -6.59 2.67
C LEU A 13 -2.76 -6.72 3.68
N TYR A 14 -1.69 -5.95 3.46
CA TYR A 14 -0.57 -5.87 4.41
C TYR A 14 0.23 -4.60 4.15
N THR A 15 1.04 -4.24 5.13
CA THR A 15 1.96 -3.11 5.03
C THR A 15 3.36 -3.61 5.32
N ASP A 16 4.32 -3.14 4.55
CA ASP A 16 5.71 -3.53 4.72
C ASP A 16 6.61 -2.34 4.47
N TYR A 17 7.89 -2.54 4.72
CA TYR A 17 8.90 -1.52 4.46
C TYR A 17 9.83 -2.02 3.37
N VAL A 18 10.21 -1.11 2.47
CA VAL A 18 11.16 -1.45 1.41
C VAL A 18 12.22 -0.37 1.33
N MET A 19 13.43 -0.80 1.05
CA MET A 19 14.57 0.10 0.87
C MET A 19 14.89 0.18 -0.60
N ASN A 20 15.01 1.40 -1.11
CA ASN A 20 15.32 1.60 -2.52
C ASN A 20 16.25 2.80 -2.63
N ASP A 21 17.42 2.59 -3.23
CA ASP A 21 18.43 3.64 -3.38
C ASP A 21 18.76 4.32 -2.08
N GLY A 22 18.87 3.55 -1.00
CA GLY A 22 19.18 4.10 0.31
C GLY A 22 18.04 4.85 0.96
N LYS A 23 16.86 4.79 0.39
CA LYS A 23 15.69 5.47 0.93
C LYS A 23 14.66 4.45 1.38
N LEU A 24 14.02 4.75 2.49
CA LEU A 24 13.03 3.87 3.08
C LEU A 24 11.63 4.28 2.63
N PHE A 25 10.87 3.28 2.19
CA PHE A 25 9.48 3.50 1.78
C PHE A 25 8.57 2.55 2.53
N THR A 26 7.33 2.96 2.74
CA THR A 26 6.29 2.05 3.17
C THR A 26 5.56 1.53 1.94
N LYS A 27 5.34 0.22 1.93
CA LYS A 27 4.59 -0.44 0.86
C LYS A 27 3.26 -0.89 1.43
N GLN A 28 2.18 -0.36 0.88
CA GLN A 28 0.84 -0.79 1.26
C GLN A 28 0.26 -1.58 0.10
N MET A 29 -0.01 -2.86 0.36
CA MET A 29 -0.59 -3.74 -0.64
C MET A 29 -2.09 -3.80 -0.44
N PHE A 30 -2.83 -3.55 -1.50
CA PHE A 30 -4.29 -3.51 -1.45
C PHE A 30 -4.90 -4.72 -2.14
N THR A 31 -6.01 -5.16 -1.59
CA THR A 31 -6.77 -6.27 -2.13
C THR A 31 -8.24 -5.90 -2.21
N CYS A 32 -9.00 -6.62 -3.04
CA CYS A 32 -10.43 -6.39 -3.17
C CYS A 32 -11.18 -6.98 -1.99
N ARG A 33 -12.17 -6.25 -1.49
CA ARG A 33 -13.00 -6.69 -0.37
C ARG A 33 -14.14 -7.58 -0.80
N ASN A 34 -14.49 -7.55 -2.07
CA ASN A 34 -15.65 -8.27 -2.59
C ASN A 34 -15.32 -9.75 -2.73
N LYS A 35 -15.98 -10.59 -1.95
CA LYS A 35 -15.69 -12.03 -1.93
C LYS A 35 -15.96 -12.71 -3.25
N THR A 36 -16.80 -12.11 -4.11
CA THR A 36 -17.11 -12.70 -5.41
C THR A 36 -16.19 -12.19 -6.51
N CYS A 37 -15.31 -11.27 -6.20
CA CYS A 37 -14.39 -10.71 -7.18
C CYS A 37 -13.15 -11.58 -7.29
N PRO A 38 -12.64 -11.83 -8.52
CA PRO A 38 -11.41 -12.62 -8.68
C PRO A 38 -10.20 -12.00 -7.98
N ASN A 39 -10.26 -10.70 -7.70
CA ASN A 39 -9.16 -10.01 -7.01
C ASN A 39 -9.23 -10.14 -5.50
N HIS A 40 -10.24 -10.82 -4.98
CA HIS A 40 -10.39 -10.96 -3.53
C HIS A 40 -9.19 -11.73 -2.94
N GLY A 41 -8.55 -11.11 -1.96
CA GLY A 41 -7.42 -11.72 -1.30
C GLY A 41 -6.12 -11.70 -2.09
N LYS A 42 -6.12 -11.12 -3.27
CA LYS A 42 -4.94 -11.06 -4.11
C LYS A 42 -4.26 -9.70 -4.02
N GLU A 43 -2.99 -9.66 -4.38
CA GLU A 43 -2.25 -8.41 -4.43
C GLU A 43 -2.64 -7.66 -5.68
N VAL A 44 -3.49 -6.65 -5.51
CA VAL A 44 -4.05 -5.93 -6.65
C VAL A 44 -3.25 -4.69 -6.96
N LYS A 45 -2.95 -3.89 -5.93
CA LYS A 45 -2.26 -2.63 -6.13
C LYS A 45 -1.34 -2.35 -4.95
N ALA A 46 -0.17 -1.83 -5.25
CA ALA A 46 0.78 -1.42 -4.22
C ALA A 46 0.97 0.09 -4.27
N ILE A 47 0.98 0.72 -3.10
CA ILE A 47 1.27 2.13 -2.97
C ILE A 47 2.54 2.28 -2.15
N TYR A 48 3.51 3.01 -2.70
CA TYR A 48 4.78 3.27 -2.04
C TYR A 48 4.81 4.70 -1.56
N THR A 49 5.05 4.88 -0.27
CA THR A 49 5.12 6.21 0.33
C THR A 49 6.48 6.40 0.95
N PRO A 50 7.23 7.42 0.53
CA PRO A 50 8.54 7.66 1.12
C PRO A 50 8.41 8.06 2.59
N LEU A 51 9.27 7.50 3.41
CA LEU A 51 9.35 7.87 4.80
C LEU A 51 10.35 9.01 4.96
N THR A 52 9.84 10.18 5.26
CA THR A 52 10.68 11.33 5.55
C THR A 52 11.01 11.31 7.02
N VAL A 53 12.10 10.74 7.33
CA VAL A 53 12.49 10.57 8.74
C VAL A 53 13.12 11.81 9.33
N THR A 54 13.40 12.74 8.58
CA THR A 54 14.09 13.90 9.08
C THR A 54 13.29 14.63 10.14
N GLN A 55 13.55 14.30 9.91
CA GLN A 55 13.39 14.95 10.55
C GLN A 55 13.61 15.47 11.26
N ASP A 56 13.60 15.27 11.22
CA ASP A 56 13.78 15.71 11.82
C ASP A 56 13.72 16.34 12.31
N ASN A 57 13.59 16.13 12.31
CA ASN A 57 13.62 16.71 12.74
C ASN A 57 13.67 17.28 13.11
N ASP A 58 13.66 17.11 13.00
CA ASP A 58 13.83 17.67 13.34
C ASP A 58 13.81 18.09 13.84
N ALA A 59 13.80 17.97 13.93
CA ALA A 59 13.90 18.30 14.47
C ALA A 59 14.04 18.60 14.97
N GLN A 60 14.01 18.46 15.00
CA GLN A 60 14.31 18.75 15.50
C GLN A 60 14.39 19.06 15.88
#